data_5704810ea105092cf418030893b45852
#
_entry.id   5704810ea105092cf418030893b45852
#
_cell.length_a   1.000
_cell.length_b   1.000
_cell.length_c   1.000
_cell.angle_alpha   90.00
_cell.angle_beta   90.00
_cell.angle_gamma   90.00
#
_symmetry.space_group_name_H-M   'P 1'
#
loop_
_entity.id
_entity.type
_entity.pdbx_description
1 polymer ?
#
loop_
_entity_poly.entity_id
_entity_poly.type
_entity_poly.pdbx_seq_one_letter_code
_entity_poly.pdbx_strand_id
1 'polypeptide(L)'
;MNDATGTPQRILLLGGTSEIGLAIVRRVVRGRPAEVVLAARPSERRTAAATALTAEGHRVGEVDFEATAPATHPATIDAAFDGGDVDLAIVAFGVLGDQEAMLKDAAAAAELATVNYVAGVSVGLELAGRLRSQGHGAILALSTVAAERPRRSNFVYGSSKAGFDAFYSGLADELHGSGVHVSVIRPGFVRTRMTAGREEAPMTVEADDVAEVAVEALQRRKPVAWAPGPLRWVMAVLRHLPRPVFRRLPI
;
A
#
# COMPACT_ATOMS: atom_id res chain seq x y z
N MET A 1 -9.97 15.69 -9.73
CA MET A 1 -9.65 17.02 -9.09
C MET A 1 -10.18 16.99 -7.69
N ASN A 2 -9.35 17.28 -6.68
CA ASN A 2 -9.85 17.36 -5.31
C ASN A 2 -10.96 18.43 -5.22
N ASP A 3 -11.91 18.22 -4.32
CA ASP A 3 -12.92 19.23 -4.05
C ASP A 3 -12.29 20.49 -3.37
N ALA A 4 -13.10 21.54 -3.17
CA ALA A 4 -12.65 22.78 -2.54
C ALA A 4 -12.08 22.61 -1.11
N THR A 5 -12.26 21.42 -0.50
CA THR A 5 -11.73 21.07 0.83
C THR A 5 -10.51 20.16 0.76
N GLY A 6 -10.02 19.86 -0.45
CA GLY A 6 -8.89 18.95 -0.67
C GLY A 6 -9.23 17.47 -0.52
N THR A 7 -10.54 17.10 -0.57
CA THR A 7 -10.99 15.72 -0.50
C THR A 7 -10.95 15.11 -1.92
N PRO A 8 -10.32 13.95 -2.14
CA PRO A 8 -10.33 13.28 -3.44
C PRO A 8 -11.74 12.85 -3.81
N GLN A 9 -12.10 13.06 -5.07
CA GLN A 9 -13.41 12.69 -5.62
C GLN A 9 -13.37 11.34 -6.33
N ARG A 10 -12.20 10.96 -6.88
CA ARG A 10 -11.99 9.66 -7.51
C ARG A 10 -10.75 8.99 -6.94
N ILE A 11 -10.93 7.75 -6.44
CA ILE A 11 -9.91 6.97 -5.76
C ILE A 11 -9.75 5.63 -6.46
N LEU A 12 -8.50 5.27 -6.80
CA LEU A 12 -8.15 3.92 -7.23
C LEU A 12 -7.51 3.16 -6.06
N LEU A 13 -8.10 2.01 -5.70
CA LEU A 13 -7.54 1.11 -4.71
C LEU A 13 -7.02 -0.17 -5.38
N LEU A 14 -5.71 -0.25 -5.60
CA LEU A 14 -4.99 -1.46 -6.01
C LEU A 14 -4.82 -2.37 -4.79
N GLY A 15 -5.42 -3.54 -4.84
CA GLY A 15 -5.68 -4.39 -3.67
C GLY A 15 -7.05 -4.06 -3.06
N GLY A 16 -8.11 -4.03 -3.89
CA GLY A 16 -9.48 -3.62 -3.56
C GLY A 16 -10.15 -4.39 -2.42
N THR A 17 -9.49 -5.43 -1.88
CA THR A 17 -9.93 -6.20 -0.71
C THR A 17 -9.05 -5.98 0.53
N SER A 18 -8.09 -5.07 0.48
CA SER A 18 -7.21 -4.72 1.59
C SER A 18 -7.98 -4.00 2.70
N GLU A 19 -7.97 -4.55 3.91
CA GLU A 19 -8.64 -3.95 5.07
C GLU A 19 -8.07 -2.56 5.38
N ILE A 20 -6.75 -2.42 5.34
CA ILE A 20 -6.09 -1.12 5.53
C ILE A 20 -6.45 -0.18 4.37
N GLY A 21 -6.42 -0.66 3.13
CA GLY A 21 -6.78 0.14 1.96
C GLY A 21 -8.21 0.66 2.03
N LEU A 22 -9.17 -0.18 2.40
CA LEU A 22 -10.57 0.19 2.57
C LEU A 22 -10.78 1.17 3.74
N ALA A 23 -10.06 0.99 4.85
CA ALA A 23 -10.08 1.95 5.96
C ALA A 23 -9.55 3.33 5.52
N ILE A 24 -8.48 3.36 4.72
CA ILE A 24 -7.95 4.61 4.15
C ILE A 24 -8.98 5.29 3.24
N VAL A 25 -9.63 4.53 2.33
CA VAL A 25 -10.70 5.07 1.46
C VAL A 25 -11.77 5.76 2.30
N ARG A 26 -12.35 5.06 3.29
CA ARG A 26 -13.39 5.62 4.17
C ARG A 26 -12.93 6.87 4.91
N ARG A 27 -11.71 6.84 5.43
CA ARG A 27 -11.15 7.95 6.22
C ARG A 27 -10.87 9.18 5.35
N VAL A 28 -10.37 9.00 4.14
CA VAL A 28 -9.99 10.13 3.27
C VAL A 28 -11.20 10.85 2.70
N VAL A 29 -12.29 10.14 2.40
CA VAL A 29 -13.53 10.76 1.88
C VAL A 29 -14.37 11.45 2.96
N ARG A 30 -14.11 11.18 4.22
CA ARG A 30 -14.78 11.83 5.37
C ARG A 30 -16.32 11.79 5.29
N GLY A 31 -16.87 10.67 4.86
CA GLY A 31 -18.31 10.47 4.70
C GLY A 31 -18.95 11.22 3.52
N ARG A 32 -18.15 11.80 2.61
CA ARG A 32 -18.64 12.41 1.36
C ARG A 32 -18.71 11.38 0.26
N PRO A 33 -19.70 11.47 -0.63
CA PRO A 33 -19.74 10.63 -1.82
C PRO A 33 -18.47 10.79 -2.66
N ALA A 34 -17.93 9.66 -3.11
CA ALA A 34 -16.77 9.61 -4.00
C ALA A 34 -16.94 8.49 -5.01
N GLU A 35 -16.15 8.52 -6.06
CA GLU A 35 -15.99 7.38 -6.95
C GLU A 35 -14.81 6.55 -6.50
N VAL A 36 -15.00 5.25 -6.28
CA VAL A 36 -13.96 4.33 -5.84
C VAL A 36 -13.83 3.19 -6.84
N VAL A 37 -12.66 3.06 -7.45
CA VAL A 37 -12.33 1.94 -8.33
C VAL A 37 -11.56 0.89 -7.54
N LEU A 38 -12.13 -0.29 -7.41
CA LEU A 38 -11.52 -1.44 -6.73
C LEU A 38 -10.79 -2.32 -7.74
N ALA A 39 -9.46 -2.25 -7.77
CA ALA A 39 -8.63 -3.12 -8.60
C ALA A 39 -8.14 -4.34 -7.79
N ALA A 40 -8.68 -5.51 -8.11
CA ALA A 40 -8.35 -6.79 -7.47
C ALA A 40 -8.81 -7.95 -8.35
N ARG A 41 -8.39 -9.17 -8.03
CA ARG A 41 -8.93 -10.39 -8.64
C ARG A 41 -10.44 -10.50 -8.38
N PRO A 42 -11.23 -10.99 -9.34
CA PRO A 42 -12.63 -11.33 -9.12
C PRO A 42 -12.79 -12.25 -7.90
N SER A 43 -13.61 -11.86 -6.93
CA SER A 43 -13.83 -12.64 -5.72
C SER A 43 -15.05 -12.13 -4.95
N GLU A 44 -15.66 -12.99 -4.14
CA GLU A 44 -16.74 -12.61 -3.23
C GLU A 44 -16.33 -11.44 -2.30
N ARG A 45 -15.04 -11.39 -1.91
CA ARG A 45 -14.52 -10.30 -1.07
C ARG A 45 -14.51 -8.96 -1.79
N ARG A 46 -14.17 -8.93 -3.10
CA ARG A 46 -14.23 -7.70 -3.89
C ARG A 46 -15.68 -7.25 -4.03
N THR A 47 -16.58 -8.16 -4.36
CA THR A 47 -18.01 -7.86 -4.45
C THR A 47 -18.59 -7.37 -3.11
N ALA A 48 -18.22 -8.00 -2.00
CA ALA A 48 -18.64 -7.55 -0.67
C ALA A 48 -18.10 -6.15 -0.33
N ALA A 49 -16.84 -5.85 -0.67
CA ALA A 49 -16.26 -4.52 -0.48
C ALA A 49 -16.97 -3.46 -1.34
N ALA A 50 -17.26 -3.78 -2.62
CA ALA A 50 -18.02 -2.92 -3.52
C ALA A 50 -19.44 -2.64 -2.99
N THR A 51 -20.15 -3.68 -2.54
CA THR A 51 -21.47 -3.55 -1.96
C THR A 51 -21.46 -2.67 -0.71
N ALA A 52 -20.49 -2.87 0.20
CA ALA A 52 -20.37 -2.06 1.41
C ALA A 52 -20.14 -0.58 1.09
N LEU A 53 -19.19 -0.26 0.21
CA LEU A 53 -18.90 1.13 -0.19
C LEU A 53 -20.10 1.77 -0.93
N THR A 54 -20.84 0.99 -1.73
CA THR A 54 -22.06 1.48 -2.39
C THR A 54 -23.15 1.80 -1.36
N ALA A 55 -23.32 0.97 -0.34
CA ALA A 55 -24.25 1.23 0.77
C ALA A 55 -23.82 2.46 1.60
N GLU A 56 -22.53 2.79 1.64
CA GLU A 56 -21.98 4.01 2.25
C GLU A 56 -22.18 5.26 1.38
N GLY A 57 -22.78 5.14 0.18
CA GLY A 57 -23.12 6.24 -0.72
C GLY A 57 -22.03 6.56 -1.76
N HIS A 58 -21.06 5.67 -1.98
CA HIS A 58 -20.03 5.82 -3.00
C HIS A 58 -20.46 5.20 -4.34
N ARG A 59 -19.96 5.75 -5.45
CA ARG A 59 -20.01 5.09 -6.76
C ARG A 59 -18.82 4.15 -6.88
N VAL A 60 -19.06 2.86 -7.05
CA VAL A 60 -17.98 1.86 -7.06
C VAL A 60 -17.84 1.23 -8.43
N GLY A 61 -16.63 1.30 -8.99
CA GLY A 61 -16.19 0.55 -10.15
C GLY A 61 -15.30 -0.62 -9.73
N GLU A 62 -15.32 -1.68 -10.52
CA GLU A 62 -14.45 -2.86 -10.31
C GLU A 62 -13.60 -3.08 -11.56
N VAL A 63 -12.29 -3.28 -11.37
CA VAL A 63 -11.33 -3.59 -12.45
C VAL A 63 -10.53 -4.84 -12.03
N ASP A 64 -10.33 -5.75 -12.98
CA ASP A 64 -9.55 -6.94 -12.72
C ASP A 64 -8.05 -6.59 -12.63
N PHE A 65 -7.42 -7.06 -11.56
CA PHE A 65 -6.00 -6.85 -11.30
C PHE A 65 -5.35 -8.15 -10.81
N GLU A 66 -4.34 -8.61 -11.54
CA GLU A 66 -3.51 -9.77 -11.17
C GLU A 66 -2.05 -9.35 -11.01
N ALA A 67 -1.59 -9.30 -9.76
CA ALA A 67 -0.26 -8.84 -9.41
C ALA A 67 0.87 -9.69 -10.02
N THR A 68 0.61 -10.98 -10.30
CA THR A 68 1.59 -11.90 -10.91
C THR A 68 1.68 -11.77 -12.43
N ALA A 69 0.87 -10.90 -13.04
CA ALA A 69 0.81 -10.71 -14.49
C ALA A 69 1.16 -9.26 -14.91
N PRO A 70 2.42 -8.79 -14.76
CA PRO A 70 2.79 -7.39 -15.03
C PRO A 70 2.43 -6.89 -16.44
N ALA A 71 2.39 -7.78 -17.42
CA ALA A 71 1.99 -7.43 -18.79
C ALA A 71 0.53 -6.94 -18.90
N THR A 72 -0.32 -7.22 -17.91
CA THR A 72 -1.73 -6.78 -17.88
C THR A 72 -1.91 -5.45 -17.15
N HIS A 73 -0.91 -5.01 -16.39
CA HIS A 73 -1.04 -3.81 -15.54
C HIS A 73 -1.33 -2.53 -16.33
N PRO A 74 -0.73 -2.26 -17.53
CA PRO A 74 -1.09 -1.08 -18.30
C PRO A 74 -2.59 -1.01 -18.60
N ALA A 75 -3.19 -2.11 -19.10
CA ALA A 75 -4.62 -2.19 -19.40
C ALA A 75 -5.50 -2.03 -18.14
N THR A 76 -5.07 -2.59 -16.99
CA THR A 76 -5.75 -2.40 -15.70
C THR A 76 -5.77 -0.93 -15.29
N ILE A 77 -4.63 -0.24 -15.40
CA ILE A 77 -4.54 1.19 -15.06
C ILE A 77 -5.35 2.02 -16.04
N ASP A 78 -5.29 1.73 -17.34
CA ASP A 78 -6.10 2.41 -18.35
C ASP A 78 -7.59 2.30 -18.03
N ALA A 79 -8.09 1.11 -17.75
CA ALA A 79 -9.48 0.89 -17.37
C ALA A 79 -9.86 1.63 -16.07
N ALA A 80 -8.94 1.76 -15.13
CA ALA A 80 -9.19 2.51 -13.89
C ALA A 80 -9.29 4.03 -14.13
N PHE A 81 -8.66 4.55 -15.18
CA PHE A 81 -8.69 5.96 -15.57
C PHE A 81 -9.76 6.28 -16.63
N ASP A 82 -10.44 5.30 -17.20
CA ASP A 82 -11.43 5.49 -18.28
C ASP A 82 -12.60 6.41 -17.87
N GLY A 83 -12.99 6.44 -16.60
CA GLY A 83 -14.04 7.33 -16.09
C GLY A 83 -13.58 8.74 -15.73
N GLY A 84 -12.31 9.11 -15.93
CA GLY A 84 -11.75 10.45 -15.62
C GLY A 84 -10.52 10.43 -14.71
N ASP A 85 -10.09 11.60 -14.31
CA ASP A 85 -8.91 11.81 -13.48
C ASP A 85 -8.98 11.09 -12.14
N VAL A 86 -7.88 10.45 -11.72
CA VAL A 86 -7.74 9.82 -10.40
C VAL A 86 -7.01 10.77 -9.45
N ASP A 87 -7.66 11.18 -8.38
CA ASP A 87 -7.07 12.08 -7.38
C ASP A 87 -6.12 11.35 -6.43
N LEU A 88 -6.44 10.10 -6.10
CA LEU A 88 -5.66 9.28 -5.17
C LEU A 88 -5.60 7.84 -5.66
N ALA A 89 -4.40 7.35 -5.91
CA ALA A 89 -4.13 5.94 -6.11
C ALA A 89 -3.51 5.32 -4.84
N ILE A 90 -4.15 4.27 -4.30
CA ILE A 90 -3.69 3.56 -3.10
C ILE A 90 -3.14 2.20 -3.54
N VAL A 91 -1.86 1.95 -3.32
CA VAL A 91 -1.20 0.67 -3.61
C VAL A 91 -1.13 -0.13 -2.32
N ALA A 92 -2.12 -1.03 -2.14
CA ALA A 92 -2.39 -1.74 -0.89
C ALA A 92 -2.40 -3.27 -1.03
N PHE A 93 -1.96 -3.80 -2.17
CA PHE A 93 -1.84 -5.25 -2.36
C PHE A 93 -0.51 -5.78 -1.80
N GLY A 94 -0.51 -7.07 -1.51
CA GLY A 94 0.66 -7.79 -1.06
C GLY A 94 0.30 -9.10 -0.37
N VAL A 95 1.31 -9.93 -0.16
CA VAL A 95 1.21 -11.20 0.57
C VAL A 95 2.33 -11.27 1.60
N LEU A 96 2.04 -11.90 2.75
CA LEU A 96 3.02 -12.06 3.82
C LEU A 96 3.81 -13.36 3.69
N GLY A 97 3.14 -14.41 3.22
CA GLY A 97 3.70 -15.75 3.07
C GLY A 97 4.04 -16.43 4.40
N ASP A 98 4.56 -17.63 4.28
CA ASP A 98 5.12 -18.41 5.39
C ASP A 98 6.63 -18.52 5.19
N GLN A 99 7.42 -17.92 6.09
CA GLN A 99 8.87 -17.88 5.98
C GLN A 99 9.51 -19.28 5.98
N GLU A 100 9.01 -20.22 6.81
CA GLU A 100 9.57 -21.56 6.90
C GLU A 100 9.27 -22.42 5.66
N ALA A 101 8.07 -22.26 5.11
CA ALA A 101 7.70 -22.90 3.86
C ALA A 101 8.54 -22.36 2.70
N MET A 102 8.72 -21.04 2.60
CA MET A 102 9.52 -20.41 1.53
C MET A 102 11.01 -20.72 1.62
N LEU A 103 11.55 -21.08 2.77
CA LEU A 103 12.93 -21.59 2.88
C LEU A 103 13.14 -22.92 2.16
N LYS A 104 12.07 -23.66 1.91
CA LYS A 104 12.07 -24.96 1.24
C LYS A 104 11.53 -24.89 -0.18
N ASP A 105 10.94 -23.78 -0.56
CA ASP A 105 10.31 -23.55 -1.87
C ASP A 105 10.73 -22.19 -2.42
N ALA A 106 11.77 -22.19 -3.25
CA ALA A 106 12.29 -20.98 -3.88
C ALA A 106 11.29 -20.37 -4.88
N ALA A 107 10.40 -21.17 -5.48
CA ALA A 107 9.38 -20.66 -6.39
C ALA A 107 8.32 -19.85 -5.64
N ALA A 108 7.85 -20.33 -4.49
CA ALA A 108 6.94 -19.58 -3.62
C ALA A 108 7.56 -18.28 -3.12
N ALA A 109 8.86 -18.29 -2.79
CA ALA A 109 9.57 -17.07 -2.40
C ALA A 109 9.68 -16.07 -3.56
N ALA A 110 9.94 -16.52 -4.78
CA ALA A 110 9.99 -15.71 -5.98
C ALA A 110 8.60 -15.13 -6.34
N GLU A 111 7.54 -15.92 -6.22
CA GLU A 111 6.16 -15.46 -6.42
C GLU A 111 5.79 -14.35 -5.42
N LEU A 112 6.13 -14.51 -4.14
CA LEU A 112 5.93 -13.46 -3.15
C LEU A 112 6.65 -12.16 -3.54
N ALA A 113 7.89 -12.26 -4.03
CA ALA A 113 8.64 -11.08 -4.48
C ALA A 113 7.98 -10.46 -5.72
N THR A 114 7.45 -11.28 -6.63
CA THR A 114 6.70 -10.81 -7.80
C THR A 114 5.47 -10.02 -7.38
N VAL A 115 4.65 -10.55 -6.47
CA VAL A 115 3.48 -9.85 -5.96
C VAL A 115 3.86 -8.57 -5.22
N ASN A 116 4.80 -8.64 -4.27
CA ASN A 116 5.06 -7.52 -3.37
C ASN A 116 5.94 -6.43 -3.99
N TYR A 117 6.86 -6.77 -4.89
CA TYR A 117 7.85 -5.84 -5.43
C TYR A 117 7.68 -5.61 -6.92
N VAL A 118 7.75 -6.65 -7.76
CA VAL A 118 7.70 -6.50 -9.21
C VAL A 118 6.39 -5.85 -9.66
N ALA A 119 5.26 -6.32 -9.13
CA ALA A 119 3.97 -5.69 -9.38
C ALA A 119 3.92 -4.24 -8.88
N GLY A 120 4.52 -3.98 -7.70
CA GLY A 120 4.61 -2.62 -7.14
C GLY A 120 5.35 -1.66 -8.07
N VAL A 121 6.47 -2.10 -8.65
CA VAL A 121 7.24 -1.32 -9.65
C VAL A 121 6.41 -1.09 -10.91
N SER A 122 5.82 -2.15 -11.46
CA SER A 122 5.03 -2.06 -12.69
C SER A 122 3.87 -1.08 -12.56
N VAL A 123 2.99 -1.26 -11.56
CA VAL A 123 1.85 -0.33 -11.38
C VAL A 123 2.29 1.07 -10.98
N GLY A 124 3.39 1.19 -10.24
CA GLY A 124 3.92 2.50 -9.83
C GLY A 124 4.37 3.35 -11.02
N LEU A 125 5.01 2.75 -12.02
CA LEU A 125 5.41 3.43 -13.26
C LEU A 125 4.19 3.81 -14.12
N GLU A 126 3.21 2.93 -14.27
CA GLU A 126 1.97 3.23 -14.99
C GLU A 126 1.20 4.39 -14.33
N LEU A 127 1.03 4.33 -13.00
CA LEU A 127 0.41 5.42 -12.23
C LEU A 127 1.16 6.74 -12.39
N ALA A 128 2.49 6.69 -12.29
CA ALA A 128 3.33 7.88 -12.44
C ALA A 128 3.15 8.54 -13.81
N GLY A 129 3.12 7.74 -14.89
CA GLY A 129 2.87 8.22 -16.24
C GLY A 129 1.52 8.91 -16.39
N ARG A 130 0.45 8.25 -15.91
CA ARG A 130 -0.92 8.78 -15.97
C ARG A 130 -1.10 10.05 -15.14
N LEU A 131 -0.69 10.03 -13.87
CA LEU A 131 -0.85 11.19 -12.98
C LEU A 131 0.04 12.37 -13.41
N ARG A 132 1.24 12.10 -13.93
CA ARG A 132 2.09 13.17 -14.51
C ARG A 132 1.41 13.83 -15.72
N SER A 133 0.81 13.05 -16.60
CA SER A 133 0.05 13.57 -17.75
C SER A 133 -1.18 14.36 -17.31
N GLN A 134 -1.83 13.95 -16.21
CA GLN A 134 -2.94 14.64 -15.58
C GLN A 134 -2.49 15.95 -14.89
N GLY A 135 -1.22 16.06 -14.47
CA GLY A 135 -0.64 17.23 -13.81
C GLY A 135 -0.99 17.38 -12.34
N HIS A 136 -1.72 16.44 -11.75
CA HIS A 136 -2.10 16.42 -10.34
C HIS A 136 -2.39 15.01 -9.83
N GLY A 137 -2.50 14.83 -8.51
CA GLY A 137 -2.89 13.59 -7.87
C GLY A 137 -1.90 13.14 -6.80
N ALA A 138 -2.20 12.00 -6.19
CA ALA A 138 -1.34 11.40 -5.19
C ALA A 138 -1.28 9.88 -5.32
N ILE A 139 -0.12 9.32 -4.99
CA ILE A 139 0.10 7.87 -4.82
C ILE A 139 0.37 7.61 -3.33
N LEU A 140 -0.40 6.72 -2.72
CA LEU A 140 -0.17 6.24 -1.37
C LEU A 140 0.25 4.77 -1.44
N ALA A 141 1.48 4.47 -1.03
CA ALA A 141 2.06 3.14 -1.08
C ALA A 141 2.13 2.52 0.33
N LEU A 142 1.45 1.37 0.55
CA LEU A 142 1.51 0.64 1.81
C LEU A 142 2.76 -0.26 1.86
N SER A 143 3.79 0.24 2.54
CA SER A 143 5.01 -0.48 2.89
C SER A 143 4.88 -1.17 4.27
N THR A 144 5.94 -1.23 5.03
CA THR A 144 6.00 -1.78 6.40
C THR A 144 7.32 -1.39 7.07
N VAL A 145 7.37 -1.37 8.39
CA VAL A 145 8.64 -1.25 9.13
C VAL A 145 9.61 -2.42 8.88
N ALA A 146 9.11 -3.59 8.46
CA ALA A 146 9.95 -4.72 8.09
C ALA A 146 10.83 -4.44 6.86
N ALA A 147 10.46 -3.46 6.03
CA ALA A 147 11.26 -3.00 4.90
C ALA A 147 12.56 -2.29 5.32
N GLU A 148 12.57 -1.63 6.49
CA GLU A 148 13.73 -0.87 6.96
C GLU A 148 14.85 -1.77 7.51
N ARG A 149 14.49 -2.91 8.08
CA ARG A 149 15.43 -3.91 8.59
C ARG A 149 14.82 -5.30 8.52
N PRO A 150 15.03 -6.08 7.46
CA PRO A 150 14.58 -7.46 7.37
C PRO A 150 15.11 -8.30 8.52
N ARG A 151 14.25 -9.12 9.11
CA ARG A 151 14.53 -9.97 10.28
C ARG A 151 14.59 -11.43 9.86
N ARG A 152 15.30 -12.26 10.64
CA ARG A 152 15.41 -13.70 10.38
C ARG A 152 14.03 -14.37 10.23
N SER A 153 13.05 -13.92 11.02
CA SER A 153 11.69 -14.47 11.01
C SER A 153 10.86 -14.14 9.76
N ASN A 154 11.28 -13.14 8.94
CA ASN A 154 10.49 -12.68 7.78
C ASN A 154 11.33 -12.02 6.69
N PHE A 155 12.56 -12.47 6.44
CA PHE A 155 13.45 -11.76 5.51
C PHE A 155 13.01 -11.86 4.05
N VAL A 156 12.29 -12.89 3.62
CA VAL A 156 11.74 -12.98 2.26
C VAL A 156 10.71 -11.88 2.04
N TYR A 157 9.74 -11.77 2.95
CA TYR A 157 8.78 -10.67 2.95
C TYR A 157 9.47 -9.31 3.12
N GLY A 158 10.34 -9.19 4.13
CA GLY A 158 11.03 -7.94 4.44
C GLY A 158 11.87 -7.42 3.27
N SER A 159 12.56 -8.29 2.55
CA SER A 159 13.36 -7.89 1.37
C SER A 159 12.47 -7.43 0.20
N SER A 160 11.36 -8.12 -0.07
CA SER A 160 10.41 -7.71 -1.10
C SER A 160 9.81 -6.33 -0.81
N LYS A 161 9.46 -6.09 0.46
CA LYS A 161 8.94 -4.80 0.90
C LYS A 161 10.05 -3.71 1.00
N ALA A 162 11.30 -4.07 1.24
CA ALA A 162 12.42 -3.13 1.16
C ALA A 162 12.62 -2.60 -0.26
N GLY A 163 12.55 -3.48 -1.27
CA GLY A 163 12.55 -3.07 -2.68
C GLY A 163 11.37 -2.17 -3.03
N PHE A 164 10.15 -2.56 -2.62
CA PHE A 164 8.94 -1.75 -2.80
C PHE A 164 9.06 -0.37 -2.16
N ASP A 165 9.53 -0.29 -0.92
CA ASP A 165 9.72 0.95 -0.17
C ASP A 165 10.74 1.88 -0.85
N ALA A 166 11.88 1.32 -1.24
CA ALA A 166 12.93 2.06 -1.95
C ALA A 166 12.43 2.59 -3.30
N PHE A 167 11.67 1.78 -4.05
CA PHE A 167 11.09 2.19 -5.32
C PHE A 167 10.13 3.38 -5.16
N TYR A 168 9.17 3.31 -4.25
CA TYR A 168 8.22 4.42 -4.07
C TYR A 168 8.85 5.66 -3.44
N SER A 169 9.92 5.50 -2.65
CA SER A 169 10.71 6.63 -2.17
C SER A 169 11.43 7.33 -3.32
N GLY A 170 12.09 6.56 -4.22
CA GLY A 170 12.70 7.14 -5.43
C GLY A 170 11.68 7.74 -6.39
N LEU A 171 10.50 7.12 -6.51
CA LEU A 171 9.41 7.66 -7.33
C LEU A 171 8.87 8.99 -6.79
N ALA A 172 8.89 9.18 -5.46
CA ALA A 172 8.54 10.46 -4.84
C ALA A 172 9.51 11.58 -5.25
N ASP A 173 10.81 11.28 -5.31
CA ASP A 173 11.83 12.22 -5.77
C ASP A 173 11.70 12.51 -7.26
N GLU A 174 11.45 11.50 -8.10
CA GLU A 174 11.26 11.64 -9.55
C GLU A 174 10.02 12.49 -9.90
N LEU A 175 8.95 12.36 -9.12
CA LEU A 175 7.72 13.13 -9.34
C LEU A 175 7.73 14.51 -8.66
N HIS A 176 8.82 14.89 -8.00
CA HIS A 176 8.91 16.20 -7.36
C HIS A 176 8.72 17.34 -8.37
N GLY A 177 7.84 18.28 -8.07
CA GLY A 177 7.51 19.41 -8.94
C GLY A 177 6.53 19.09 -10.09
N SER A 178 6.13 17.82 -10.30
CA SER A 178 5.19 17.44 -11.37
C SER A 178 3.70 17.70 -11.05
N GLY A 179 3.38 18.14 -9.85
CA GLY A 179 2.00 18.21 -9.34
C GLY A 179 1.53 16.93 -8.65
N VAL A 180 2.25 15.82 -8.82
CA VAL A 180 1.94 14.52 -8.22
C VAL A 180 2.69 14.35 -6.90
N HIS A 181 2.01 13.86 -5.87
CA HIS A 181 2.60 13.56 -4.57
C HIS A 181 2.65 12.06 -4.30
N VAL A 182 3.75 11.57 -3.73
CA VAL A 182 3.89 10.17 -3.30
C VAL A 182 4.11 10.12 -1.79
N SER A 183 3.29 9.30 -1.09
CA SER A 183 3.44 9.02 0.33
C SER A 183 3.66 7.53 0.56
N VAL A 184 4.72 7.16 1.27
CA VAL A 184 4.98 5.79 1.72
C VAL A 184 4.57 5.64 3.17
N ILE A 185 3.63 4.75 3.46
CA ILE A 185 3.20 4.45 4.82
C ILE A 185 3.89 3.18 5.29
N ARG A 186 4.53 3.23 6.46
CA ARG A 186 5.26 2.13 7.10
C ARG A 186 4.53 1.66 8.35
N PRO A 187 3.51 0.79 8.24
CA PRO A 187 2.88 0.20 9.42
C PRO A 187 3.81 -0.75 10.15
N GLY A 188 3.61 -0.87 11.46
CA GLY A 188 4.07 -1.99 12.25
C GLY A 188 3.21 -3.23 12.04
N PHE A 189 2.94 -3.96 13.14
CA PHE A 189 1.96 -5.05 13.11
C PHE A 189 0.55 -4.45 13.13
N VAL A 190 -0.29 -4.88 12.19
CA VAL A 190 -1.69 -4.40 12.07
C VAL A 190 -2.61 -5.60 12.20
N ARG A 191 -3.64 -5.53 13.05
CA ARG A 191 -4.67 -6.58 13.15
C ARG A 191 -5.51 -6.59 11.88
N THR A 192 -5.27 -7.60 11.05
CA THR A 192 -5.97 -7.84 9.80
C THR A 192 -6.03 -9.34 9.54
N ARG A 193 -6.77 -9.76 8.53
CA ARG A 193 -6.76 -11.17 8.08
C ARG A 193 -5.35 -11.65 7.69
N MET A 194 -4.50 -10.78 7.17
CA MET A 194 -3.13 -11.12 6.77
C MET A 194 -2.27 -11.54 7.96
N THR A 195 -2.55 -11.02 9.15
CA THR A 195 -1.83 -11.27 10.39
C THR A 195 -2.60 -12.17 11.36
N ALA A 196 -3.81 -12.62 10.99
CA ALA A 196 -4.62 -13.50 11.82
C ALA A 196 -3.87 -14.78 12.20
N GLY A 197 -3.94 -15.15 13.48
CA GLY A 197 -3.25 -16.34 14.02
C GLY A 197 -1.75 -16.16 14.25
N ARG A 198 -1.18 -14.97 14.04
CA ARG A 198 0.22 -14.65 14.39
C ARG A 198 0.30 -14.00 15.76
N GLU A 199 1.42 -14.19 16.44
CA GLU A 199 1.71 -13.49 17.69
C GLU A 199 1.83 -11.99 17.43
N GLU A 200 1.15 -11.20 18.25
CA GLU A 200 1.16 -9.75 18.14
C GLU A 200 2.51 -9.16 18.55
N ALA A 201 2.96 -8.20 17.78
CA ALA A 201 4.17 -7.44 18.09
C ALA A 201 3.85 -6.25 19.03
N PRO A 202 4.83 -5.74 19.77
CA PRO A 202 4.67 -4.49 20.50
C PRO A 202 4.21 -3.35 19.57
N MET A 203 3.34 -2.48 20.08
CA MET A 203 2.75 -1.38 19.31
C MET A 203 1.89 -1.84 18.12
N THR A 204 1.19 -2.96 18.26
CA THR A 204 0.15 -3.39 17.32
C THR A 204 -0.95 -2.34 17.22
N VAL A 205 -1.44 -2.11 16.01
CA VAL A 205 -2.46 -1.12 15.70
C VAL A 205 -3.59 -1.75 14.87
N GLU A 206 -4.72 -1.04 14.78
CA GLU A 206 -5.84 -1.40 13.90
C GLU A 206 -5.69 -0.78 12.50
N ALA A 207 -6.47 -1.25 11.54
CA ALA A 207 -6.48 -0.69 10.20
C ALA A 207 -6.87 0.81 10.18
N ASP A 208 -7.75 1.22 11.09
CA ASP A 208 -8.19 2.62 11.23
C ASP A 208 -7.08 3.55 11.74
N ASP A 209 -6.20 3.06 12.63
CA ASP A 209 -5.04 3.82 13.09
C ASP A 209 -4.06 4.08 11.94
N VAL A 210 -3.86 3.08 11.08
CA VAL A 210 -3.05 3.25 9.87
C VAL A 210 -3.69 4.23 8.91
N ALA A 211 -5.02 4.17 8.74
CA ALA A 211 -5.76 5.08 7.89
C ALA A 211 -5.66 6.54 8.38
N GLU A 212 -5.68 6.77 9.70
CA GLU A 212 -5.48 8.11 10.26
C GLU A 212 -4.12 8.69 9.89
N VAL A 213 -3.06 7.91 10.11
CA VAL A 213 -1.68 8.31 9.75
C VAL A 213 -1.54 8.54 8.25
N ALA A 214 -2.17 7.70 7.41
CA ALA A 214 -2.13 7.82 5.96
C ALA A 214 -2.80 9.13 5.49
N VAL A 215 -3.97 9.46 6.03
CA VAL A 215 -4.68 10.70 5.70
C VAL A 215 -3.90 11.93 6.16
N GLU A 216 -3.32 11.90 7.36
CA GLU A 216 -2.44 12.99 7.82
C GLU A 216 -1.23 13.16 6.90
N ALA A 217 -0.60 12.05 6.47
CA ALA A 217 0.54 12.09 5.57
C ALA A 217 0.17 12.73 4.21
N LEU A 218 -0.97 12.37 3.63
CA LEU A 218 -1.48 12.97 2.39
C LEU A 218 -1.74 14.47 2.56
N GLN A 219 -2.45 14.88 3.62
CA GLN A 219 -2.79 16.30 3.88
C GLN A 219 -1.55 17.16 4.07
N ARG A 220 -0.54 16.64 4.76
CA ARG A 220 0.72 17.35 5.03
C ARG A 220 1.79 17.12 3.97
N ARG A 221 1.47 16.39 2.91
CA ARG A 221 2.40 15.99 1.85
C ARG A 221 3.70 15.37 2.40
N LYS A 222 3.57 14.51 3.43
CA LYS A 222 4.72 13.80 3.99
C LYS A 222 5.13 12.67 3.04
N PRO A 223 6.39 12.60 2.61
CA PRO A 223 6.84 11.51 1.72
C PRO A 223 6.84 10.16 2.43
N VAL A 224 7.06 10.13 3.77
CA VAL A 224 7.07 8.90 4.57
C VAL A 224 6.37 9.14 5.92
N ALA A 225 5.57 8.15 6.35
CA ALA A 225 4.95 8.15 7.67
C ALA A 225 4.94 6.74 8.29
N TRP A 226 5.00 6.66 9.63
CA TRP A 226 5.00 5.42 10.41
C TRP A 226 3.70 5.29 11.20
N ALA A 227 3.12 4.10 11.21
CA ALA A 227 1.93 3.78 11.99
C ALA A 227 2.19 2.60 12.95
N PRO A 228 2.26 2.85 14.27
CA PRO A 228 2.20 4.16 14.94
C PRO A 228 3.50 4.97 14.81
N GLY A 229 3.40 6.29 14.98
CA GLY A 229 4.51 7.23 14.83
C GLY A 229 5.80 6.91 15.60
N PRO A 230 5.75 6.43 16.86
CA PRO A 230 6.94 6.06 17.63
C PRO A 230 7.83 4.98 16.98
N LEU A 231 7.28 4.13 16.08
CA LEU A 231 8.06 3.15 15.34
C LEU A 231 9.20 3.77 14.52
N ARG A 232 9.06 5.03 14.11
CA ARG A 232 10.15 5.76 13.45
C ARG A 232 11.44 5.70 14.27
N TRP A 233 11.36 5.95 15.57
CA TRP A 233 12.53 5.99 16.44
C TRP A 233 13.07 4.59 16.75
N VAL A 234 12.17 3.64 16.95
CA VAL A 234 12.56 2.23 17.13
C VAL A 234 13.34 1.73 15.90
N MET A 235 12.82 1.98 14.70
CA MET A 235 13.47 1.57 13.47
C MET A 235 14.76 2.35 13.19
N ALA A 236 14.83 3.62 13.56
CA ALA A 236 16.06 4.40 13.48
C ALA A 236 17.19 3.77 14.30
N VAL A 237 16.89 3.23 15.48
CA VAL A 237 17.87 2.49 16.27
C VAL A 237 18.17 1.12 15.66
N LEU A 238 17.14 0.34 15.34
CA LEU A 238 17.30 -1.05 14.88
C LEU A 238 18.12 -1.13 13.59
N ARG A 239 17.92 -0.23 12.62
CA ARG A 239 18.63 -0.25 11.34
C ARG A 239 20.14 0.01 11.47
N HIS A 240 20.57 0.70 12.53
CA HIS A 240 21.98 1.00 12.77
C HIS A 240 22.68 0.01 13.70
N LEU A 241 21.92 -0.94 14.30
CA LEU A 241 22.54 -1.93 15.16
C LEU A 241 23.52 -2.82 14.37
N PRO A 242 24.74 -3.06 14.91
CA PRO A 242 25.68 -4.02 14.33
C PRO A 242 25.07 -5.41 14.23
N ARG A 243 25.38 -6.14 13.15
CA ARG A 243 24.84 -7.49 12.90
C ARG A 243 24.97 -8.46 14.10
N PRO A 244 26.11 -8.53 14.83
CA PRO A 244 26.23 -9.43 15.96
C PRO A 244 25.22 -9.16 17.08
N VAL A 245 24.91 -7.89 17.33
CA VAL A 245 23.91 -7.47 18.32
C VAL A 245 22.50 -7.78 17.81
N PHE A 246 22.20 -7.38 16.59
CA PHE A 246 20.87 -7.60 15.98
C PHE A 246 20.47 -9.08 15.93
N ARG A 247 21.42 -9.99 15.65
CA ARG A 247 21.18 -11.44 15.60
C ARG A 247 20.78 -12.06 16.94
N ARG A 248 21.06 -11.39 18.05
CA ARG A 248 20.72 -11.85 19.42
C ARG A 248 19.35 -11.37 19.89
N LEU A 249 18.72 -10.47 19.13
CA LEU A 249 17.39 -9.99 19.47
C LEU A 249 16.34 -11.08 19.16
N PRO A 250 15.36 -11.27 20.01
CA PRO A 250 14.25 -12.23 19.81
C PRO A 250 13.17 -11.67 18.86
N ILE A 251 13.57 -11.24 17.66
CA ILE A 251 12.69 -10.57 16.70
C ILE A 251 12.83 -11.14 15.30
#